data_102c33448acdb46d07fb410738265054
#
_entry.id   102c33448acdb46d07fb410738265054
#
_cell.length_a   1.000
_cell.length_b   1.000
_cell.length_c   1.000
_cell.angle_alpha   90.00
_cell.angle_beta   90.00
_cell.angle_gamma   90.00
#
_symmetry.space_group_name_H-M   'P 1'
#
loop_
_entity.id
_entity.type
_entity.pdbx_description
1 polymer ?
#
loop_
_entity_poly.entity_id
_entity_poly.type
_entity_poly.pdbx_seq_one_letter_code
_entity_poly.pdbx_strand_id
1 'polypeptide(L)'
;MFERKGYVYRLMGMNNDVLYVVKTVNMHNRMKNHFSSKSHLAHTDLYKQVQRIEYITCKDEFQSLQNELYYINLYKPRYNSQSKIKQLIKRDPSIKDNWKVWKVIKTMDSKQAQINHRREKYLPIAMSVFFIITILVMLNK
;
A
#
# COMPACT_ATOMS: atom_id res chain seq x y z
N MET A 1 -10.19 -26.36 -22.07
CA MET A 1 -10.39 -24.93 -21.80
C MET A 1 -9.21 -24.44 -20.98
N PHE A 2 -8.33 -23.60 -21.51
CA PHE A 2 -7.19 -23.10 -20.75
C PHE A 2 -7.69 -22.06 -19.75
N GLU A 3 -7.73 -22.42 -18.47
CA GLU A 3 -8.04 -21.48 -17.39
C GLU A 3 -6.95 -20.41 -17.35
N ARG A 4 -7.33 -19.16 -17.57
CA ARG A 4 -6.39 -18.03 -17.48
C ARG A 4 -6.02 -17.79 -16.02
N LYS A 5 -4.73 -17.80 -15.73
CA LYS A 5 -4.22 -17.43 -14.42
C LYS A 5 -4.73 -16.05 -14.02
N GLY A 6 -5.21 -15.93 -12.78
CA GLY A 6 -5.55 -14.66 -12.19
C GLY A 6 -4.41 -14.10 -11.34
N TYR A 7 -4.46 -12.82 -11.07
CA TYR A 7 -3.53 -12.12 -10.17
C TYR A 7 -4.33 -11.19 -9.27
N VAL A 8 -3.88 -11.06 -8.03
CA VAL A 8 -4.28 -9.95 -7.17
C VAL A 8 -3.03 -9.15 -6.87
N TYR A 9 -3.11 -7.84 -7.01
CA TYR A 9 -2.02 -6.96 -6.64
C TYR A 9 -2.48 -5.90 -5.64
N ARG A 10 -1.52 -5.40 -4.88
CA ARG A 10 -1.73 -4.30 -3.93
C ARG A 10 -0.71 -3.21 -4.14
N LEU A 11 -1.16 -1.98 -4.01
CA LEU A 11 -0.33 -0.78 -4.00
C LEU A 11 -0.02 -0.45 -2.55
N MET A 12 1.27 -0.41 -2.24
CA MET A 12 1.77 -0.22 -0.89
C MET A 12 2.32 1.17 -0.71
N GLY A 13 1.93 1.81 0.37
CA GLY A 13 2.46 3.09 0.81
C GLY A 13 3.72 2.96 1.66
N MET A 14 4.13 4.08 2.27
CA MET A 14 5.40 4.23 2.95
C MET A 14 5.54 3.38 4.22
N ASN A 15 4.48 3.26 5.00
CA ASN A 15 4.49 2.56 6.29
C ASN A 15 4.00 1.11 6.17
N ASN A 16 4.19 0.48 5.01
CA ASN A 16 3.63 -0.83 4.68
C ASN A 16 2.08 -0.85 4.70
N ASP A 17 1.45 0.31 4.62
CA ASP A 17 0.02 0.42 4.49
C ASP A 17 -0.44 -0.02 3.10
N VAL A 18 -1.57 -0.72 3.05
CA VAL A 18 -2.20 -1.14 1.79
C VAL A 18 -3.13 -0.03 1.33
N LEU A 19 -2.74 0.66 0.25
CA LEU A 19 -3.48 1.79 -0.31
C LEU A 19 -4.63 1.35 -1.21
N TYR A 20 -4.40 0.28 -1.99
CA TYR A 20 -5.35 -0.21 -2.99
C TYR A 20 -5.11 -1.69 -3.28
N VAL A 21 -6.19 -2.46 -3.51
CA VAL A 21 -6.16 -3.87 -3.88
C VAL A 21 -7.05 -4.10 -5.08
N VAL A 22 -6.60 -4.89 -6.05
CA VAL A 22 -7.41 -5.22 -7.23
C VAL A 22 -6.92 -6.49 -7.94
N LYS A 23 -7.85 -7.20 -8.57
CA LYS A 23 -7.55 -8.37 -9.41
C LYS A 23 -7.23 -7.98 -10.86
N THR A 24 -6.52 -8.85 -11.55
CA THR A 24 -6.34 -8.76 -13.01
C THR A 24 -5.98 -10.13 -13.57
N VAL A 25 -6.24 -10.33 -14.85
CA VAL A 25 -5.74 -11.48 -15.63
C VAL A 25 -4.47 -11.14 -16.42
N ASN A 26 -4.11 -9.85 -16.50
CA ASN A 26 -2.92 -9.38 -17.19
C ASN A 26 -2.28 -8.21 -16.43
N MET A 27 -1.22 -8.54 -15.68
CA MET A 27 -0.49 -7.55 -14.85
C MET A 27 0.10 -6.42 -15.68
N HIS A 28 0.73 -6.73 -16.82
CA HIS A 28 1.42 -5.72 -17.64
C HIS A 28 0.44 -4.66 -18.17
N ASN A 29 -0.62 -5.11 -18.84
CA ASN A 29 -1.63 -4.20 -19.38
C ASN A 29 -2.35 -3.42 -18.27
N ARG A 30 -2.64 -4.08 -17.15
CA ARG A 30 -3.30 -3.42 -16.02
C ARG A 30 -2.41 -2.32 -15.43
N MET A 31 -1.11 -2.57 -15.27
CA MET A 31 -0.18 -1.56 -14.76
C MET A 31 -0.06 -0.38 -15.72
N LYS A 32 0.07 -0.63 -17.03
CA LYS A 32 0.10 0.43 -18.04
C LYS A 32 -1.14 1.33 -17.97
N ASN A 33 -2.32 0.74 -17.85
CA ASN A 33 -3.57 1.49 -17.76
C ASN A 33 -3.74 2.19 -16.41
N HIS A 34 -3.31 1.53 -15.33
CA HIS A 34 -3.46 2.03 -13.98
C HIS A 34 -2.68 3.33 -13.75
N PHE A 35 -1.46 3.40 -14.26
CA PHE A 35 -0.61 4.60 -14.14
C PHE A 35 -0.77 5.59 -15.32
N SER A 36 -1.79 5.42 -16.15
CA SER A 36 -2.12 6.37 -17.20
C SER A 36 -3.03 7.51 -16.66
N SER A 37 -3.03 8.63 -17.35
CA SER A 37 -3.94 9.75 -17.06
C SER A 37 -5.44 9.41 -17.20
N LYS A 38 -5.74 8.29 -17.89
CA LYS A 38 -7.11 7.78 -18.09
C LYS A 38 -7.59 6.88 -16.94
N SER A 39 -6.75 6.59 -15.95
CA SER A 39 -7.15 5.81 -14.78
C SER A 39 -8.21 6.53 -13.97
N HIS A 40 -9.23 5.80 -13.49
CA HIS A 40 -10.25 6.35 -12.58
C HIS A 40 -9.66 6.88 -11.24
N LEU A 41 -8.44 6.50 -10.91
CA LEU A 41 -7.71 6.97 -9.74
C LEU A 41 -6.70 8.09 -10.07
N ALA A 42 -6.60 8.52 -11.35
CA ALA A 42 -5.62 9.54 -11.76
C ALA A 42 -5.83 10.90 -11.06
N HIS A 43 -7.06 11.20 -10.64
CA HIS A 43 -7.41 12.43 -9.93
C HIS A 43 -7.19 12.34 -8.42
N THR A 44 -6.74 11.17 -7.91
CA THR A 44 -6.46 10.97 -6.49
C THR A 44 -4.97 11.11 -6.21
N ASP A 45 -4.63 11.33 -4.93
CA ASP A 45 -3.22 11.34 -4.49
C ASP A 45 -2.59 9.94 -4.35
N LEU A 46 -3.31 8.88 -4.77
CA LEU A 46 -2.85 7.51 -4.65
C LEU A 46 -1.44 7.32 -5.22
N TYR A 47 -1.23 7.76 -6.46
CA TYR A 47 0.03 7.48 -7.16
C TYR A 47 1.24 8.21 -6.59
N LYS A 48 1.03 9.32 -5.89
CA LYS A 48 2.08 10.04 -5.16
C LYS A 48 2.53 9.27 -3.92
N GLN A 49 1.66 8.44 -3.35
CA GLN A 49 1.89 7.71 -2.11
C GLN A 49 2.42 6.29 -2.34
N VAL A 50 2.26 5.73 -3.55
CA VAL A 50 2.70 4.36 -3.86
C VAL A 50 4.21 4.26 -3.88
N GLN A 51 4.76 3.34 -3.08
CA GLN A 51 6.19 3.04 -3.04
C GLN A 51 6.55 1.71 -3.68
N ARG A 52 5.66 0.73 -3.59
CA ARG A 52 5.87 -0.55 -4.23
C ARG A 52 4.55 -1.20 -4.62
N ILE A 53 4.64 -2.08 -5.57
CA ILE A 53 3.55 -2.91 -6.05
C ILE A 53 3.90 -4.35 -5.72
N GLU A 54 2.98 -5.02 -5.05
CA GLU A 54 3.10 -6.44 -4.72
C GLU A 54 1.94 -7.22 -5.34
N TYR A 55 2.17 -8.50 -5.65
CA TYR A 55 1.16 -9.35 -6.26
C TYR A 55 1.23 -10.79 -5.74
N ILE A 56 0.11 -11.49 -5.87
CA ILE A 56 0.02 -12.95 -5.75
C ILE A 56 -0.57 -13.52 -7.04
N THR A 57 -0.16 -14.74 -7.38
CA THR A 57 -0.72 -15.49 -8.50
C THR A 57 -1.86 -16.37 -7.99
N CYS A 58 -2.99 -16.37 -8.69
CA CYS A 58 -4.14 -17.20 -8.44
C CYS A 58 -4.27 -18.27 -9.53
N LYS A 59 -4.91 -19.38 -9.20
CA LYS A 59 -5.12 -20.48 -10.15
C LYS A 59 -5.92 -20.01 -11.38
N ASP A 60 -6.98 -19.27 -11.11
CA ASP A 60 -7.93 -18.79 -12.11
C ASP A 60 -8.47 -17.39 -11.73
N GLU A 61 -9.35 -16.88 -12.58
CA GLU A 61 -9.98 -15.57 -12.37
C GLU A 61 -10.94 -15.58 -11.18
N PHE A 62 -11.64 -16.68 -10.93
CA PHE A 62 -12.57 -16.79 -9.82
C PHE A 62 -11.84 -16.71 -8.47
N GLN A 63 -10.74 -17.46 -8.33
CA GLN A 63 -9.88 -17.37 -7.13
C GLN A 63 -9.31 -15.96 -6.95
N SER A 64 -8.94 -15.28 -8.05
CA SER A 64 -8.45 -13.91 -7.96
C SER A 64 -9.53 -12.93 -7.47
N LEU A 65 -10.80 -13.14 -7.87
CA LEU A 65 -11.93 -12.36 -7.36
C LEU A 65 -12.15 -12.60 -5.87
N GLN A 66 -12.16 -13.86 -5.44
CA GLN A 66 -12.31 -14.19 -4.01
C GLN A 66 -11.19 -13.57 -3.16
N ASN A 67 -9.95 -13.65 -3.63
CA ASN A 67 -8.81 -13.06 -2.95
C ASN A 67 -8.85 -11.54 -2.91
N GLU A 68 -9.24 -10.87 -4.01
CA GLU A 68 -9.43 -9.42 -4.04
C GLU A 68 -10.41 -8.98 -2.96
N LEU A 69 -11.58 -9.59 -2.91
CA LEU A 69 -12.63 -9.26 -1.93
C LEU A 69 -12.18 -9.56 -0.49
N TYR A 70 -11.48 -10.68 -0.28
CA TYR A 70 -10.90 -11.02 1.01
C TYR A 70 -9.92 -9.95 1.48
N TYR A 71 -8.96 -9.55 0.63
CA TYR A 71 -7.95 -8.57 1.00
C TYR A 71 -8.51 -7.14 1.14
N ILE A 72 -9.53 -6.77 0.34
CA ILE A 72 -10.23 -5.50 0.55
C ILE A 72 -10.88 -5.46 1.93
N ASN A 73 -11.52 -6.55 2.35
CA ASN A 73 -12.14 -6.65 3.67
C ASN A 73 -11.10 -6.69 4.81
N LEU A 74 -9.98 -7.38 4.59
CA LEU A 74 -8.92 -7.52 5.58
C LEU A 74 -8.17 -6.21 5.81
N TYR A 75 -7.73 -5.56 4.72
CA TYR A 75 -6.87 -4.38 4.79
C TYR A 75 -7.66 -3.07 4.84
N LYS A 76 -8.92 -3.08 4.39
CA LYS A 76 -9.78 -1.88 4.28
C LYS A 76 -9.06 -0.72 3.57
N PRO A 77 -8.51 -0.92 2.36
CA PRO A 77 -7.67 0.05 1.71
C PRO A 77 -8.43 1.35 1.46
N ARG A 78 -7.74 2.47 1.64
CA ARG A 78 -8.34 3.81 1.55
C ARG A 78 -8.98 4.09 0.19
N TYR A 79 -8.38 3.59 -0.88
CA TYR A 79 -8.80 3.86 -2.25
C TYR A 79 -9.72 2.80 -2.87
N ASN A 80 -10.15 1.79 -2.10
CA ASN A 80 -11.18 0.82 -2.47
C ASN A 80 -12.56 1.17 -1.89
N SER A 81 -12.87 2.41 -1.64
CA SER A 81 -14.09 2.85 -0.94
C SER A 81 -15.39 2.37 -1.59
N GLN A 82 -15.40 2.20 -2.91
CA GLN A 82 -16.56 1.72 -3.67
C GLN A 82 -16.74 0.19 -3.66
N SER A 83 -15.69 -0.56 -3.30
CA SER A 83 -15.66 -2.03 -3.36
C SER A 83 -15.83 -2.69 -1.99
N LYS A 84 -16.34 -1.97 -0.99
CA LYS A 84 -16.56 -2.51 0.36
C LYS A 84 -17.77 -3.44 0.35
N ILE A 85 -17.51 -4.73 0.12
CA ILE A 85 -18.53 -5.75 0.23
C ILE A 85 -18.71 -6.09 1.71
N LYS A 86 -19.96 -5.99 2.19
CA LYS A 86 -20.33 -6.29 3.57
C LYS A 86 -20.28 -7.79 3.91
N GLN A 87 -20.14 -8.68 2.92
CA GLN A 87 -20.12 -10.11 3.14
C GLN A 87 -18.70 -10.60 3.48
N LEU A 88 -18.62 -11.38 4.55
CA LEU A 88 -17.40 -12.07 4.95
C LEU A 88 -17.11 -13.19 3.93
N ILE A 89 -16.11 -12.99 3.08
CA ILE A 89 -15.68 -14.03 2.16
C ILE A 89 -14.78 -14.99 2.92
N LYS A 90 -15.24 -16.24 3.07
CA LYS A 90 -14.40 -17.30 3.61
C LYS A 90 -13.24 -17.55 2.66
N ARG A 91 -12.03 -17.44 3.15
CA ARG A 91 -10.82 -17.76 2.43
C ARG A 91 -10.50 -19.23 2.57
N ASP A 92 -10.00 -19.84 1.51
CA ASP A 92 -9.36 -21.14 1.56
C ASP A 92 -8.09 -21.04 2.43
N PRO A 93 -7.99 -21.79 3.55
CA PRO A 93 -6.82 -21.74 4.43
C PRO A 93 -5.53 -22.26 3.79
N SER A 94 -5.62 -22.98 2.65
CA SER A 94 -4.45 -23.42 1.90
C SER A 94 -3.71 -22.30 1.16
N ILE A 95 -4.34 -21.14 1.01
CA ILE A 95 -3.74 -19.99 0.32
C ILE A 95 -2.75 -19.31 1.26
N LYS A 96 -1.47 -19.56 1.05
CA LYS A 96 -0.40 -18.82 1.72
C LYS A 96 -0.24 -17.42 1.12
N ASP A 97 -0.07 -16.42 1.97
CA ASP A 97 0.16 -15.03 1.56
C ASP A 97 1.58 -14.83 0.99
N ASN A 98 1.85 -15.45 -0.15
CA ASN A 98 3.15 -15.32 -0.82
C ASN A 98 3.14 -14.10 -1.75
N TRP A 99 3.13 -12.90 -1.14
CA TRP A 99 3.23 -11.65 -1.87
C TRP A 99 4.63 -11.47 -2.46
N LYS A 100 4.68 -11.26 -3.77
CA LYS A 100 5.92 -10.99 -4.52
C LYS A 100 5.96 -9.52 -4.92
N VAL A 101 7.13 -8.91 -4.83
CA VAL A 101 7.31 -7.54 -5.30
C VAL A 101 7.34 -7.53 -6.82
N TRP A 102 6.42 -6.78 -7.44
CA TRP A 102 6.39 -6.53 -8.88
C TRP A 102 7.34 -5.40 -9.26
N LYS A 103 7.23 -4.27 -8.54
CA LYS A 103 8.00 -3.07 -8.83
C LYS A 103 8.12 -2.21 -7.57
N VAL A 104 9.30 -1.61 -7.39
CA VAL A 104 9.52 -0.53 -6.43
C VAL A 104 9.44 0.79 -7.18
N ILE A 105 8.60 1.71 -6.71
CA ILE A 105 8.39 3.04 -7.27
C ILE A 105 9.11 4.02 -6.36
N LYS A 106 10.24 4.55 -6.82
CA LYS A 106 10.96 5.63 -6.11
C LYS A 106 10.47 6.96 -6.66
N THR A 107 9.45 7.54 -6.05
CA THR A 107 9.02 8.90 -6.37
C THR A 107 9.83 9.91 -5.56
N MET A 108 10.05 11.11 -6.10
CA MET A 108 10.67 12.22 -5.32
C MET A 108 9.86 12.52 -4.07
N ASP A 109 8.52 12.46 -4.17
CA ASP A 109 7.59 12.66 -3.05
C ASP A 109 7.75 11.59 -1.97
N SER A 110 8.09 10.35 -2.33
CA SER A 110 8.34 9.29 -1.34
C SER A 110 9.59 9.53 -0.51
N LYS A 111 10.63 10.14 -1.08
CA LYS A 111 11.82 10.55 -0.33
C LYS A 111 11.51 11.70 0.62
N GLN A 112 10.77 12.70 0.15
CA GLN A 112 10.37 13.84 0.96
C GLN A 112 9.43 13.42 2.08
N ALA A 113 8.48 12.52 1.82
CA ALA A 113 7.61 11.96 2.84
C ALA A 113 8.38 11.14 3.89
N GLN A 114 9.41 10.37 3.50
CA GLN A 114 10.30 9.69 4.44
C GLN A 114 11.07 10.66 5.33
N ILE A 115 11.57 11.75 4.75
CA ILE A 115 12.28 12.80 5.49
C ILE A 115 11.32 13.47 6.48
N ASN A 116 10.12 13.81 6.05
CA ASN A 116 9.10 14.44 6.89
C ASN A 116 8.66 13.51 8.03
N HIS A 117 8.41 12.22 7.73
CA HIS A 117 8.06 11.24 8.76
C HIS A 117 9.18 11.05 9.80
N ARG A 118 10.45 11.03 9.39
CA ARG A 118 11.58 11.02 10.32
C ARG A 118 11.61 12.29 11.16
N ARG A 119 11.41 13.46 10.56
CA ARG A 119 11.34 14.72 11.29
C ARG A 119 10.24 14.73 12.33
N GLU A 120 9.03 14.37 11.97
CA GLU A 120 7.89 14.30 12.91
C GLU A 120 8.14 13.33 14.06
N LYS A 121 8.79 12.19 13.80
CA LYS A 121 9.09 11.18 14.82
C LYS A 121 10.18 11.62 15.78
N TYR A 122 11.22 12.32 15.32
CA TYR A 122 12.40 12.64 16.15
C TYR A 122 12.42 14.09 16.64
N LEU A 123 11.64 14.99 16.05
CA LEU A 123 11.55 16.38 16.47
C LEU A 123 11.13 16.55 17.94
N PRO A 124 10.09 15.85 18.46
CA PRO A 124 9.71 15.96 19.85
C PRO A 124 10.80 15.50 20.82
N ILE A 125 11.54 14.43 20.44
CA ILE A 125 12.65 13.90 21.24
C ILE A 125 13.80 14.92 21.29
N ALA A 126 14.17 15.50 20.16
CA ALA A 126 15.22 16.50 20.06
C ALA A 126 14.88 17.77 20.88
N MET A 127 13.63 18.22 20.83
CA MET A 127 13.14 19.35 21.60
C MET A 127 13.20 19.08 23.12
N SER A 128 12.81 17.87 23.56
CA SER A 128 12.86 17.47 24.95
C SER A 128 14.29 17.42 25.49
N VAL A 129 15.23 16.87 24.72
CA VAL A 129 16.65 16.82 25.08
C VAL A 129 17.23 18.23 25.17
N PHE A 130 16.92 19.10 24.21
CA PHE A 130 17.37 20.49 24.24
C PHE A 130 16.87 21.24 25.47
N PHE A 131 15.60 21.04 25.83
CA PHE A 131 15.00 21.67 27.02
C PHE A 131 15.67 21.21 28.32
N ILE A 132 15.96 19.91 28.45
CA ILE A 132 16.67 19.34 29.60
C ILE A 132 18.08 19.93 29.72
N ILE A 133 18.83 20.02 28.62
CA ILE A 133 20.17 20.58 28.61
C ILE A 133 20.13 22.06 29.03
N THR A 134 19.16 22.83 28.55
CA THR A 134 19.00 24.25 28.90
C THR A 134 18.75 24.43 30.41
N ILE A 135 17.90 23.58 30.99
CA ILE A 135 17.62 23.60 32.44
C ILE A 135 18.89 23.27 33.25
N LEU A 136 19.63 22.23 32.85
CA LEU A 136 20.87 21.83 33.53
C LEU A 136 21.94 22.92 33.47
N VAL A 137 22.04 23.65 32.38
CA VAL A 137 22.98 24.79 32.26
C VAL A 137 22.55 25.96 33.12
N MET A 138 21.24 26.19 33.30
CA MET A 138 20.73 27.25 34.18
C MET A 138 20.90 26.95 35.67
N LEU A 139 20.81 25.68 36.07
CA LEU A 139 20.96 25.24 37.45
C LEU A 139 22.43 25.19 37.92
N ASN A 140 23.40 25.20 37.00
CA ASN A 140 24.83 25.19 37.29
C ASN A 140 25.48 26.59 37.23
N LYS A 141 24.71 27.65 37.18
CA LYS A 141 25.14 29.04 37.35
C LYS A 141 24.73 29.57 38.71
#